data_a9c1ac0e337d6ed41070ae4e94484352
#
_entry.id   a9c1ac0e337d6ed41070ae4e94484352
#
_cell.length_a   1.000
_cell.length_b   1.000
_cell.length_c   1.000
_cell.angle_alpha   90.00
_cell.angle_beta   90.00
_cell.angle_gamma   90.00
#
_symmetry.space_group_name_H-M   'P 1'
#
loop_
_entity.id
_entity.type
_entity.pdbx_description
1 polymer ?
#
loop_
_entity_poly.entity_id
_entity_poly.type
_entity_poly.pdbx_seq_one_letter_code
_entity_poly.pdbx_strand_id
1 'polypeptide(L)' 'DLSDEAIDLSVRAHIRHRWTAYDEHLMSGRDRADARAAVRSEVDTIAGRWREALNRRSPAEDD' A
#
# COMPACT_ATOMS: atom_id res chain seq x y z
N ASP A 1 -11.00 -5.23 -16.90
CA ASP A 1 -11.64 -4.07 -16.30
C ASP A 1 -11.18 -3.90 -14.86
N LEU A 2 -10.38 -2.87 -14.60
CA LEU A 2 -9.83 -2.63 -13.27
C LEU A 2 -10.70 -1.65 -12.52
N SER A 3 -11.22 -2.08 -11.40
CA SER A 3 -11.95 -1.19 -10.50
C SER A 3 -10.96 -0.43 -9.64
N ASP A 4 -11.42 0.66 -9.06
CA ASP A 4 -10.60 1.41 -8.10
C ASP A 4 -10.14 0.51 -6.96
N GLU A 5 -11.01 -0.39 -6.57
CA GLU A 5 -10.73 -1.31 -5.49
C GLU A 5 -9.57 -2.24 -5.83
N ALA A 6 -9.58 -2.77 -7.05
CA ALA A 6 -8.52 -3.68 -7.49
C ALA A 6 -7.18 -2.96 -7.57
N ILE A 7 -7.20 -1.73 -8.06
CA ILE A 7 -5.98 -0.92 -8.14
C ILE A 7 -5.44 -0.65 -6.74
N ASP A 8 -6.34 -0.31 -5.83
CA ASP A 8 -5.95 -0.01 -4.46
C ASP A 8 -5.29 -1.22 -3.80
N LEU A 9 -5.85 -2.40 -4.01
CA LEU A 9 -5.28 -3.62 -3.45
C LEU A 9 -3.90 -3.90 -4.01
N SER A 10 -3.71 -3.68 -5.30
CA SER A 10 -2.40 -3.87 -5.93
C SER A 10 -1.37 -2.90 -5.36
N VAL A 11 -1.76 -1.64 -5.20
CA VAL A 11 -0.87 -0.63 -4.66
C VAL A 11 -0.49 -0.98 -3.23
N ARG A 12 -1.47 -1.39 -2.43
CA ARG A 12 -1.20 -1.72 -1.04
C ARG A 12 -0.27 -2.93 -0.92
N ALA A 13 -0.44 -3.91 -1.80
CA ALA A 13 0.44 -5.07 -1.80
C ALA A 13 1.86 -4.67 -2.14
N HIS A 14 2.01 -3.81 -3.14
CA HIS A 14 3.32 -3.31 -3.53
C HIS A 14 4.01 -2.57 -2.38
N ILE A 15 3.26 -1.68 -1.73
CA ILE A 15 3.78 -0.92 -0.60
C ILE A 15 4.23 -1.87 0.51
N ARG A 16 3.40 -2.86 0.80
CA ARG A 16 3.69 -3.80 1.87
C ARG A 16 5.02 -4.50 1.67
N HIS A 17 5.30 -4.93 0.44
CA HIS A 17 6.50 -5.69 0.16
C HIS A 17 7.74 -4.81 -0.02
N ARG A 18 7.56 -3.61 -0.52
CA ARG A 18 8.70 -2.77 -0.89
C ARG A 18 9.01 -1.67 0.12
N TRP A 19 8.02 -1.23 0.87
CA TRP A 19 8.17 -0.03 1.69
C TRP A 19 7.95 -0.29 3.17
N THR A 20 7.75 -1.55 3.56
CA THR A 20 7.60 -1.89 4.97
C THR A 20 8.45 -3.11 5.29
N ALA A 21 8.49 -3.47 6.56
CA ALA A 21 9.25 -4.63 7.03
C ALA A 21 8.45 -5.93 6.93
N TYR A 22 7.46 -5.98 6.03
CA TYR A 22 6.58 -7.14 5.93
C TYR A 22 7.36 -8.43 5.68
N ASP A 23 8.28 -8.41 4.72
CA ASP A 23 9.06 -9.60 4.39
C ASP A 23 9.94 -10.03 5.56
N GLU A 24 10.46 -9.07 6.29
CA GLU A 24 11.28 -9.37 7.46
C GLU A 24 10.46 -10.06 8.54
N HIS A 25 9.22 -9.63 8.72
CA HIS A 25 8.33 -10.28 9.67
C HIS A 25 8.06 -11.72 9.28
N LEU A 26 7.86 -11.97 7.99
CA LEU A 26 7.65 -13.33 7.52
C LEU A 26 8.88 -14.18 7.74
N MET A 27 10.05 -13.64 7.46
CA MET A 27 11.30 -14.37 7.63
C MET A 27 11.59 -14.71 9.08
N SER A 28 11.06 -13.92 10.00
CA SER A 28 11.27 -14.17 11.41
C SER A 28 10.31 -15.21 11.97
N GLY A 29 9.44 -15.77 11.13
CA GLY A 29 8.56 -16.84 11.53
C GLY A 29 7.13 -16.44 11.83
N ARG A 30 6.75 -15.21 11.54
CA ARG A 30 5.38 -14.78 11.78
C ARG A 30 4.45 -15.25 10.67
N ASP A 31 3.18 -15.48 11.04
CA ASP A 31 2.15 -15.75 10.05
C ASP A 31 1.96 -14.57 9.13
N ARG A 32 1.41 -14.85 7.95
CA ARG A 32 1.06 -13.77 7.04
C ARG A 32 0.08 -12.79 7.64
N ALA A 33 -0.90 -13.31 8.38
CA ALA A 33 -1.88 -12.45 9.02
C ALA A 33 -1.23 -11.54 10.05
N ASP A 34 -0.32 -12.09 10.85
CA ASP A 34 0.39 -11.31 11.85
C ASP A 34 1.30 -10.28 11.21
N ALA A 35 2.00 -10.69 10.16
CA ALA A 35 2.91 -9.78 9.46
C ALA A 35 2.12 -8.61 8.85
N ARG A 36 0.98 -8.91 8.25
CA ARG A 36 0.15 -7.85 7.67
C ARG A 36 -0.36 -6.90 8.73
N ALA A 37 -0.76 -7.45 9.87
CA ALA A 37 -1.25 -6.62 10.97
C ALA A 37 -0.15 -5.71 11.49
N ALA A 38 1.07 -6.23 11.56
CA ALA A 38 2.20 -5.48 12.09
C ALA A 38 2.52 -4.25 11.23
N VAL A 39 2.32 -4.34 9.91
CA VAL A 39 2.68 -3.25 9.01
C VAL A 39 1.46 -2.49 8.48
N ARG A 40 0.27 -2.83 8.95
CA ARG A 40 -0.96 -2.24 8.42
C ARG A 40 -0.96 -0.73 8.51
N SER A 41 -0.56 -0.21 9.64
CA SER A 41 -0.53 1.22 9.87
C SER A 41 0.41 1.91 8.90
N GLU A 42 1.56 1.31 8.67
CA GLU A 42 2.53 1.86 7.73
C GLU A 42 1.99 1.85 6.31
N VAL A 43 1.36 0.75 5.92
CA VAL A 43 0.77 0.67 4.58
C VAL A 43 -0.32 1.72 4.41
N ASP A 44 -1.16 1.88 5.43
CA ASP A 44 -2.23 2.88 5.36
C ASP A 44 -1.68 4.28 5.17
N THR A 45 -0.63 4.61 5.91
CA THR A 45 -0.02 5.92 5.84
C THR A 45 0.57 6.18 4.45
N ILE A 46 1.33 5.22 3.95
CA ILE A 46 1.98 5.38 2.65
C ILE A 46 0.96 5.42 1.53
N ALA A 47 -0.04 4.54 1.59
CA ALA A 47 -1.08 4.51 0.57
C ALA A 47 -1.85 5.83 0.55
N GLY A 48 -2.09 6.40 1.72
CA GLY A 48 -2.75 7.69 1.80
C GLY A 48 -1.96 8.80 1.13
N ARG A 49 -0.65 8.80 1.33
CA ARG A 49 0.21 9.79 0.68
C ARG A 49 0.20 9.65 -0.82
N TRP A 50 0.24 8.42 -1.30
CA TRP A 50 0.21 8.17 -2.74
C TRP A 50 -1.10 8.64 -3.34
N ARG A 51 -2.19 8.37 -2.65
CA ARG A 51 -3.51 8.77 -3.13
C ARG A 51 -3.62 10.29 -3.19
N GLU A 52 -3.12 10.97 -2.19
CA GLU A 52 -3.13 12.43 -2.17
C GLU A 52 -2.32 13.00 -3.32
N ALA A 53 -1.16 12.41 -3.57
CA ALA A 53 -0.30 12.89 -4.65
C ALA A 53 -0.98 12.74 -5.99
N LEU A 54 -1.65 11.60 -6.20
CA LEU A 54 -2.38 11.38 -7.45
C LEU A 54 -3.54 12.35 -7.61
N ASN A 55 -4.25 12.59 -6.52
CA ASN A 55 -5.39 13.51 -6.57
C ASN A 55 -4.95 14.93 -6.87
N ARG A 56 -3.80 15.33 -6.37
CA ARG A 56 -3.30 16.66 -6.61
C ARG A 56 -2.87 16.85 -8.06
N ARG A 57 -2.33 15.81 -8.65
CA ARG A 57 -1.82 15.91 -10.02
C ARG A 57 -2.93 15.89 -11.05
N SER A 58 -3.92 15.08 -10.78
CA SER A 58 -4.95 14.78 -11.74
C SER A 58 -5.68 16.02 -12.31
N PRO A 59 -6.20 16.89 -11.45
CA PRO A 59 -6.95 18.04 -11.95
C PRO A 59 -6.11 18.97 -12.79
N ALA A 60 -4.87 19.13 -12.43
CA ALA A 60 -4.00 20.04 -13.15
C ALA A 60 -3.72 19.54 -14.55
N GLU A 61 -3.66 18.26 -14.71
CA GLU A 61 -3.32 17.67 -15.98
C GLU A 61 -4.46 17.64 -16.95
N ASP A 62 -5.64 17.65 -16.45
CA ASP A 62 -6.80 17.53 -17.30
C ASP A 62 -7.06 18.74 -18.13
N ASP A 63 -6.47 19.83 -17.79
CA ASP A 63 -6.59 21.04 -18.58
C ASP A 63 -5.50 21.19 -19.61
#